data_0496c62f19456ae35e83deae9aaabd61
#
_entry.id   0496c62f19456ae35e83deae9aaabd61
#
_cell.length_a   1.000
_cell.length_b   1.000
_cell.length_c   1.000
_cell.angle_alpha   90.00
_cell.angle_beta   90.00
_cell.angle_gamma   90.00
#
_symmetry.space_group_name_H-M   'P 1'
#
loop_
_entity.id
_entity.type
_entity.pdbx_description
1 polymer ?
#
loop_
_entity_poly.entity_id
_entity_poly.type
_entity_poly.pdbx_seq_one_letter_code
_entity_poly.pdbx_strand_id
1 'polypeptide(L)'
;MKKKVALIIIFNHRYDKNIKTLEQVYKNKFSNIYFLVPFYDGMQPNVIPVYGNSYFFEGYLAQGFRHYFKEEYEHYLFAADDMILNPAITEDTYTSYFGLEAGNSFIPEIFSLHHLSNNDTLLFTPVIAQGNKIKTTGGV
;
A
#
# COMPACT_ATOMS: atom_id res chain seq x y z
N MET A 1 15.78 -7.46 15.94
CA MET A 1 15.71 -7.44 14.46
C MET A 1 14.77 -6.33 14.04
N LYS A 2 15.18 -5.45 13.15
CA LYS A 2 14.25 -4.47 12.56
C LYS A 2 13.20 -5.24 11.78
N LYS A 3 11.95 -5.01 12.08
CA LYS A 3 10.84 -5.54 11.30
C LYS A 3 10.94 -4.95 9.90
N LYS A 4 10.99 -5.81 8.90
CA LYS A 4 11.07 -5.36 7.51
C LYS A 4 9.65 -5.19 6.97
N VAL A 5 9.33 -4.00 6.55
CA VAL A 5 8.08 -3.65 5.87
C VAL A 5 8.39 -3.10 4.49
N ALA A 6 7.55 -3.42 3.52
CA ALA A 6 7.58 -2.81 2.20
C ALA A 6 6.41 -1.83 2.06
N LEU A 7 6.71 -0.59 1.65
CA LEU A 7 5.72 0.39 1.23
C LEU A 7 5.48 0.24 -0.27
N ILE A 8 4.25 -0.08 -0.64
CA ILE A 8 3.81 -0.27 -2.03
C ILE A 8 2.90 0.89 -2.40
N ILE A 9 3.35 1.74 -3.31
CA ILE A 9 2.59 2.89 -3.76
C ILE A 9 1.99 2.59 -5.13
N ILE A 10 0.67 2.67 -5.22
CA ILE A 10 -0.09 2.32 -6.41
C ILE A 10 -0.50 3.60 -7.12
N PHE A 11 -0.11 3.72 -8.38
CA PHE A 11 -0.47 4.83 -9.25
C PHE A 11 -1.75 4.51 -10.01
N ASN A 12 -2.70 5.44 -9.95
CA ASN A 12 -3.92 5.38 -10.74
C ASN A 12 -3.64 5.67 -12.23
N HIS A 13 -2.75 6.62 -12.47
CA HIS A 13 -2.29 7.01 -13.80
C HIS A 13 -0.76 7.08 -13.83
N ARG A 14 -0.18 7.02 -15.02
CA ARG A 14 1.24 7.27 -15.17
C ARG A 14 1.58 8.74 -14.88
N TYR A 15 2.26 8.98 -13.77
CA TYR A 15 2.68 10.30 -13.31
C TYR A 15 4.12 10.26 -12.81
N ASP A 16 5.07 10.22 -13.75
CA ASP A 16 6.49 9.99 -13.45
C ASP A 16 7.07 11.06 -12.51
N LYS A 17 6.56 12.29 -12.55
CA LYS A 17 6.97 13.36 -11.63
C LYS A 17 6.69 13.06 -10.17
N ASN A 18 5.58 12.38 -9.89
CA ASN A 18 5.19 12.02 -8.53
C ASN A 18 6.12 10.97 -7.93
N ILE A 19 6.73 10.11 -8.74
CA ILE A 19 7.66 9.07 -8.25
C ILE A 19 8.79 9.73 -7.44
N LYS A 20 9.45 10.73 -8.00
CA LYS A 20 10.55 11.44 -7.32
C LYS A 20 10.08 12.16 -6.06
N THR A 21 8.91 12.79 -6.11
CA THR A 21 8.33 13.50 -4.97
C THR A 21 8.02 12.55 -3.83
N LEU A 22 7.34 11.44 -4.12
CA LEU A 22 6.97 10.43 -3.12
C LEU A 22 8.21 9.71 -2.57
N GLU A 23 9.21 9.46 -3.41
CA GLU A 23 10.48 8.90 -2.96
C GLU A 23 11.16 9.83 -1.95
N GLN A 24 11.20 11.14 -2.19
CA GLN A 24 11.73 12.12 -1.24
C GLN A 24 10.94 12.16 0.07
N VAL A 25 9.61 12.04 0.00
CA VAL A 25 8.74 12.05 1.18
C VAL A 25 9.00 10.83 2.07
N TYR A 26 9.24 9.66 1.46
CA TYR A 26 9.26 8.39 2.18
C TYR A 26 10.64 7.79 2.42
N LYS A 27 11.69 8.20 1.69
CA LYS A 27 13.05 7.60 1.77
C LYS A 27 13.67 7.55 3.16
N ASN A 28 13.32 8.50 4.03
CA ASN A 28 13.81 8.55 5.43
C ASN A 28 12.87 7.84 6.41
N LYS A 29 11.75 7.32 5.94
CA LYS A 29 10.73 6.65 6.75
C LYS A 29 10.63 5.17 6.47
N PHE A 30 10.92 4.77 5.24
CA PHE A 30 10.83 3.38 4.78
C PHE A 30 12.07 3.04 3.96
N SER A 31 12.70 1.92 4.28
CA SER A 31 13.88 1.41 3.57
C SER A 31 13.50 0.70 2.26
N ASN A 32 12.27 0.17 2.18
CA ASN A 32 11.80 -0.61 1.04
C ASN A 32 10.54 0.04 0.46
N ILE A 33 10.70 0.71 -0.66
CA ILE A 33 9.61 1.43 -1.35
C ILE A 33 9.53 0.94 -2.77
N TYR A 34 8.32 0.54 -3.19
CA TYR A 34 8.00 0.12 -4.54
C TYR A 34 6.86 0.95 -5.11
N PHE A 35 6.95 1.27 -6.39
CA PHE A 35 5.93 2.02 -7.09
C PHE A 35 5.33 1.13 -8.18
N LEU A 36 4.03 0.91 -8.15
CA LEU A 36 3.30 0.26 -9.22
C LEU A 36 2.76 1.33 -10.16
N VAL A 37 3.33 1.43 -11.34
CA VAL A 37 3.05 2.53 -12.27
C VAL A 37 2.52 1.99 -13.60
N PRO A 38 1.29 2.39 -14.00
CA PRO A 38 0.72 1.93 -15.25
C PRO A 38 1.58 2.31 -16.45
N PHE A 39 1.86 1.32 -17.30
CA PHE A 39 2.60 1.48 -18.56
C PHE A 39 3.98 2.18 -18.42
N TYR A 40 4.64 2.00 -17.28
CA TYR A 40 5.97 2.57 -17.07
C TYR A 40 6.99 1.91 -18.00
N ASP A 41 7.78 2.72 -18.67
CA ASP A 41 8.84 2.31 -19.60
C ASP A 41 10.25 2.83 -19.22
N GLY A 42 10.36 3.38 -18.00
CA GLY A 42 11.63 3.86 -17.46
C GLY A 42 12.49 2.75 -16.85
N MET A 43 13.64 3.14 -16.32
CA MET A 43 14.68 2.22 -15.83
C MET A 43 14.85 2.24 -14.31
N GLN A 44 13.99 2.92 -13.56
CA GLN A 44 14.12 3.02 -12.10
C GLN A 44 13.81 1.66 -11.45
N PRO A 45 14.73 1.07 -10.65
CA PRO A 45 14.63 -0.34 -10.26
C PRO A 45 13.50 -0.66 -9.28
N ASN A 46 13.03 0.33 -8.52
CA ASN A 46 11.91 0.17 -7.60
C ASN A 46 10.55 0.56 -8.20
N VAL A 47 10.51 0.85 -9.49
CA VAL A 47 9.28 1.11 -10.23
C VAL A 47 8.93 -0.13 -11.05
N ILE A 48 7.74 -0.66 -10.80
CA ILE A 48 7.22 -1.88 -11.41
C ILE A 48 6.14 -1.49 -12.39
N PRO A 49 6.32 -1.75 -13.69
CA PRO A 49 5.27 -1.50 -14.67
C PRO A 49 4.11 -2.46 -14.46
N VAL A 50 2.90 -1.92 -14.50
CA VAL A 50 1.65 -2.67 -14.44
C VAL A 50 0.75 -2.29 -15.62
N TYR A 51 -0.17 -3.17 -15.99
CA TYR A 51 -0.98 -3.00 -17.20
C TYR A 51 -2.46 -3.25 -16.88
N GLY A 52 -3.30 -2.50 -17.54
CA GLY A 52 -4.74 -2.52 -17.33
C GLY A 52 -5.28 -1.12 -17.06
N ASN A 53 -6.49 -1.03 -16.52
CA ASN A 53 -7.07 0.23 -16.11
C ASN A 53 -7.20 0.31 -14.58
N SER A 54 -7.38 1.51 -14.07
CA SER A 54 -7.43 1.80 -12.63
C SER A 54 -8.62 1.20 -11.87
N TYR A 55 -9.60 0.63 -12.56
CA TYR A 55 -10.69 -0.11 -11.90
C TYR A 55 -10.25 -1.48 -11.38
N PHE A 56 -9.05 -1.94 -11.75
CA PHE A 56 -8.50 -3.23 -11.37
C PHE A 56 -7.21 -3.09 -10.55
N PHE A 57 -7.28 -2.36 -9.45
CA PHE A 57 -6.11 -2.22 -8.54
C PHE A 57 -5.60 -3.56 -8.03
N GLU A 58 -6.48 -4.51 -7.78
CA GLU A 58 -6.10 -5.88 -7.41
C GLU A 58 -5.27 -6.55 -8.51
N GLY A 59 -5.54 -6.25 -9.76
CA GLY A 59 -4.74 -6.69 -10.89
C GLY A 59 -3.34 -6.09 -10.90
N TYR A 60 -3.20 -4.83 -10.50
CA TYR A 60 -1.90 -4.19 -10.34
C TYR A 60 -1.08 -4.85 -9.21
N LEU A 61 -1.71 -5.11 -8.08
CA LEU A 61 -1.08 -5.80 -6.96
C LEU A 61 -0.61 -7.20 -7.36
N ALA A 62 -1.45 -7.96 -8.07
CA ALA A 62 -1.11 -9.29 -8.56
C ALA A 62 0.05 -9.28 -9.55
N GLN A 63 0.08 -8.33 -10.48
CA GLN A 63 1.18 -8.16 -11.43
C GLN A 63 2.49 -7.79 -10.72
N GLY A 64 2.42 -6.85 -9.78
CA GLY A 64 3.58 -6.38 -9.02
C GLY A 64 4.12 -7.40 -8.03
N PHE A 65 3.30 -8.33 -7.56
CA PHE A 65 3.62 -9.24 -6.46
C PHE A 65 4.95 -9.96 -6.64
N ARG A 66 5.24 -10.49 -7.81
CA ARG A 66 6.50 -11.20 -8.12
C ARG A 66 7.76 -10.35 -7.94
N HIS A 67 7.62 -9.03 -8.02
CA HIS A 67 8.72 -8.07 -7.92
C HIS A 67 8.93 -7.57 -6.51
N TYR A 68 7.85 -7.29 -5.77
CA TYR A 68 7.98 -6.72 -4.43
C TYR A 68 7.90 -7.76 -3.31
N PHE A 69 7.36 -8.95 -3.56
CA PHE A 69 7.25 -9.98 -2.53
C PHE A 69 8.62 -10.51 -2.13
N LYS A 70 8.87 -10.51 -0.81
CA LYS A 70 10.04 -11.15 -0.20
C LYS A 70 9.62 -11.76 1.13
N GLU A 71 10.08 -12.98 1.41
CA GLU A 71 9.78 -13.69 2.66
C GLU A 71 10.27 -12.95 3.92
N GLU A 72 11.27 -12.08 3.76
CA GLU A 72 11.82 -11.28 4.84
C GLU A 72 10.92 -10.12 5.30
N TYR A 73 9.89 -9.76 4.53
CA TYR A 73 8.93 -8.72 4.93
C TYR A 73 7.84 -9.29 5.82
N GLU A 74 7.70 -8.71 7.01
CA GLU A 74 6.63 -9.08 7.93
C GLU A 74 5.28 -8.50 7.49
N HIS A 75 5.31 -7.31 6.87
CA HIS A 75 4.10 -6.61 6.42
C HIS A 75 4.34 -5.88 5.10
N TYR A 76 3.24 -5.63 4.43
CA TYR A 76 3.17 -4.77 3.24
C TYR A 76 2.18 -3.65 3.52
N LEU A 77 2.63 -2.40 3.35
CA LEU A 77 1.80 -1.21 3.50
C LEU A 77 1.46 -0.69 2.11
N PHE A 78 0.19 -0.65 1.77
CA PHE A 78 -0.30 -0.17 0.48
C PHE A 78 -0.85 1.25 0.62
N ALA A 79 -0.44 2.13 -0.29
CA ALA A 79 -0.90 3.51 -0.36
C ALA A 79 -1.14 3.91 -1.82
N ALA A 80 -2.03 4.86 -2.05
CA ALA A 80 -2.20 5.48 -3.36
C ALA A 80 -1.20 6.62 -3.57
N ASP A 81 -0.91 6.95 -4.83
CA ASP A 81 0.06 7.99 -5.19
C ASP A 81 -0.41 9.42 -4.88
N ASP A 82 -1.71 9.61 -4.71
CA ASP A 82 -2.36 10.87 -4.33
C ASP A 82 -2.62 11.00 -2.82
N MET A 83 -2.16 10.03 -2.03
CA MET A 83 -2.29 10.02 -0.58
C MET A 83 -0.93 10.17 0.09
N ILE A 84 -0.83 11.04 1.08
CA ILE A 84 0.35 11.14 1.94
C ILE A 84 0.02 10.50 3.29
N LEU A 85 0.80 9.49 3.66
CA LEU A 85 0.67 8.84 4.96
C LEU A 85 0.95 9.84 6.09
N ASN A 86 0.24 9.66 7.21
CA ASN A 86 0.53 10.41 8.41
C ASN A 86 2.04 10.34 8.72
N PRO A 87 2.71 11.48 8.98
CA PRO A 87 4.14 11.52 9.27
C PRO A 87 4.61 10.61 10.41
N ALA A 88 3.72 10.26 11.33
CA ALA A 88 4.00 9.33 12.42
C ALA A 88 4.12 7.87 11.97
N ILE A 89 3.72 7.54 10.73
CA ILE A 89 3.83 6.19 10.18
C ILE A 89 5.18 6.03 9.50
N THR A 90 6.03 5.19 10.08
CA THR A 90 7.35 4.84 9.58
C THR A 90 7.58 3.33 9.70
N GLU A 91 8.67 2.82 9.14
CA GLU A 91 9.03 1.40 9.29
C GLU A 91 9.24 0.97 10.75
N ASP A 92 9.55 1.92 11.64
CA ASP A 92 9.76 1.64 13.06
C ASP A 92 8.47 1.78 13.89
N THR A 93 7.49 2.56 13.43
CA THR A 93 6.30 2.94 14.23
C THR A 93 4.99 2.35 13.73
N TYR A 94 4.93 1.85 12.50
CA TYR A 94 3.67 1.41 11.90
C TYR A 94 2.95 0.33 12.72
N THR A 95 3.68 -0.60 13.33
CA THR A 95 3.07 -1.66 14.15
C THR A 95 2.38 -1.11 15.38
N SER A 96 3.00 -0.17 16.09
CA SER A 96 2.38 0.49 17.24
C SER A 96 1.26 1.43 16.81
N TYR A 97 1.45 2.14 15.69
CA TYR A 97 0.44 3.06 15.16
C TYR A 97 -0.88 2.34 14.82
N PHE A 98 -0.79 1.19 14.18
CA PHE A 98 -1.96 0.38 13.80
C PHE A 98 -2.35 -0.69 14.83
N GLY A 99 -1.64 -0.81 15.95
CA GLY A 99 -1.88 -1.85 16.93
C GLY A 99 -1.66 -3.26 16.39
N LEU A 100 -0.66 -3.44 15.53
CA LEU A 100 -0.37 -4.73 14.88
C LEU A 100 0.48 -5.62 15.78
N GLU A 101 0.09 -6.88 15.84
CA GLU A 101 0.88 -7.98 16.39
C GLU A 101 1.42 -8.83 15.22
N ALA A 102 2.41 -9.67 15.49
CA ALA A 102 2.95 -10.60 14.49
C ALA A 102 1.84 -11.48 13.89
N GLY A 103 1.78 -11.53 12.56
CA GLY A 103 0.80 -12.31 11.82
C GLY A 103 -0.59 -11.69 11.70
N ASN A 104 -0.79 -10.46 12.19
CA ASN A 104 -2.06 -9.75 12.05
C ASN A 104 -2.03 -8.78 10.85
N SER A 105 -3.22 -8.52 10.32
CA SER A 105 -3.44 -7.50 9.29
C SER A 105 -4.31 -6.38 9.86
N PHE A 106 -4.11 -5.16 9.34
CA PHE A 106 -4.95 -4.02 9.64
C PHE A 106 -5.75 -3.65 8.39
N ILE A 107 -7.06 -3.70 8.51
CA ILE A 107 -8.00 -3.21 7.49
C ILE A 107 -8.90 -2.21 8.20
N PRO A 108 -8.82 -0.91 7.87
CA PRO A 108 -9.53 0.14 8.61
C PRO A 108 -11.04 0.00 8.53
N GLU A 109 -11.55 -0.41 7.37
CA GLU A 109 -12.99 -0.55 7.16
C GLU A 109 -13.31 -1.67 6.18
N ILE A 110 -14.35 -2.44 6.49
CA ILE A 110 -14.96 -3.41 5.57
C ILE A 110 -16.41 -2.99 5.39
N PHE A 111 -16.77 -2.59 4.18
CA PHE A 111 -18.15 -2.30 3.82
C PHE A 111 -18.81 -3.52 3.19
N SER A 112 -20.03 -3.82 3.61
CA SER A 112 -20.85 -4.78 2.87
C SER A 112 -21.28 -4.17 1.53
N LEU A 113 -21.50 -5.03 0.53
CA LEU A 113 -22.02 -4.60 -0.79
C LEU A 113 -23.35 -3.82 -0.68
N HIS A 114 -24.14 -4.08 0.36
CA HIS A 114 -25.36 -3.33 0.65
C HIS A 114 -25.11 -1.87 1.02
N HIS A 115 -24.01 -1.56 1.68
CA HIS A 115 -23.64 -0.17 2.02
C HIS A 115 -23.09 0.59 0.81
N LEU A 116 -22.43 -0.10 -0.10
CA LEU A 116 -21.84 0.50 -1.30
C LEU A 116 -22.89 0.95 -2.33
N SER A 117 -24.12 0.39 -2.28
CA SER A 117 -25.18 0.78 -3.20
C SER A 117 -25.79 2.17 -2.95
N ASN A 118 -25.49 2.79 -1.81
CA ASN A 118 -26.10 4.05 -1.38
C ASN A 118 -25.12 5.21 -1.18
N ASN A 119 -23.81 5.00 -1.32
CA ASN A 119 -22.81 6.05 -1.12
C ASN A 119 -21.72 5.99 -2.19
N ASP A 120 -21.66 7.02 -3.00
CA ASP A 120 -20.68 7.18 -4.10
C ASP A 120 -19.25 7.51 -3.64
N THR A 121 -18.97 7.45 -2.34
CA THR A 121 -17.66 7.82 -1.82
C THR A 121 -16.92 6.62 -1.28
N LEU A 122 -16.09 5.98 -2.12
CA LEU A 122 -15.07 5.03 -1.69
C LEU A 122 -13.88 5.79 -1.10
N LEU A 123 -13.81 5.86 0.20
CA LEU A 123 -12.59 6.28 0.89
C LEU A 123 -11.62 5.10 0.95
N PHE A 124 -10.61 5.12 0.10
CA PHE A 124 -9.49 4.18 0.20
C PHE A 124 -8.61 4.55 1.39
N THR A 125 -8.71 3.79 2.44
CA THR A 125 -7.73 3.80 3.52
C THR A 125 -6.66 2.75 3.24
N PRO A 126 -5.40 2.98 3.61
CA PRO A 126 -4.35 2.00 3.38
C PRO A 126 -4.69 0.66 4.03
N VAL A 127 -4.62 -0.40 3.26
CA VAL A 127 -4.85 -1.76 3.71
C VAL A 127 -3.50 -2.40 3.97
N ILE A 128 -3.29 -2.88 5.18
CA ILE A 128 -2.16 -3.74 5.53
C ILE A 128 -2.69 -5.15 5.67
N ALA A 129 -2.27 -6.04 4.81
CA ALA A 129 -2.70 -7.43 4.81
C ALA A 129 -1.51 -8.37 5.01
N GLN A 130 -1.51 -9.12 6.11
CA GLN A 130 -0.68 -10.31 6.28
C GLN A 130 -1.29 -11.25 7.35
N GLY A 131 -1.30 -12.54 7.06
CA GLY A 131 -1.74 -13.57 8.00
C GLY A 131 -3.27 -13.82 8.05
N ASN A 132 -3.66 -14.77 8.88
CA ASN A 132 -5.02 -15.32 8.92
C ASN A 132 -5.99 -14.58 9.86
N LYS A 133 -5.59 -13.46 10.45
CA LYS A 133 -6.44 -12.68 11.36
C LYS A 133 -6.61 -11.27 10.87
N ILE A 134 -7.84 -10.92 10.55
CA ILE A 134 -8.24 -9.56 10.21
C ILE A 134 -8.69 -8.88 11.49
N LYS A 135 -8.02 -7.79 11.87
CA LYS A 135 -8.49 -6.90 12.94
C LYS A 135 -9.22 -5.73 12.30
N THR A 136 -10.50 -5.62 12.50
CA THR A 136 -11.26 -4.45 12.10
C THR A 136 -11.27 -3.46 13.26
N THR A 137 -10.76 -2.26 13.05
CA THR A 137 -11.00 -1.13 13.94
C THR A 137 -12.09 -0.25 13.32
N GLY A 138 -13.26 -0.47 13.70
CA GLY A 138 -14.37 0.35 13.28
C GLY A 138 -15.59 -0.18 13.98
N GLY A 139 -16.04 0.57 14.93
CA GLY A 139 -17.35 0.31 15.50
C GLY A 139 -18.39 0.33 14.39
N VAL A 140 -19.21 -0.62 14.45
CA VAL A 140 -20.51 -0.79 13.82
C VAL A 140 -21.02 0.39 12.99
#